data_a35ebd5ffd7eeb9acabb8111d48cc61b
#
_entry.id   a35ebd5ffd7eeb9acabb8111d48cc61b
#
_cell.length_a   1.000
_cell.length_b   1.000
_cell.length_c   1.000
_cell.angle_alpha   90.00
_cell.angle_beta   90.00
_cell.angle_gamma   90.00
#
_symmetry.space_group_name_H-M   'P 1'
#
loop_
_entity.id
_entity.type
_entity.pdbx_description
1 polymer ?
#
loop_
_entity_poly.entity_id
_entity_poly.type
_entity_poly.pdbx_seq_one_letter_code
_entity_poly.pdbx_strand_id
1 'polypeptide(L)'
;MNIACVAKGKDLRTHFKNTFHVGRAIKGMPLTKAEEYLNDVLEHKRCIPYSRFDHSVGRCSAAIQFGLTKGRYPEKSVRIVLNLLKNAKANAEAKKLNIEKLIIKNVFVNQATEGRRRTYRAHGSINAYCSSNCHVEILCEELKERVKKEKKEEEKKTRFINPMKHVRRALAKHLKDKKYVTVGGKK
;
A
#
# COMPACT_ATOMS: atom_id res chain seq x y z
N MET A 1 19.74 -21.71 2.39
CA MET A 1 19.56 -20.65 3.38
C MET A 1 19.06 -19.39 2.64
N ASN A 2 18.04 -18.71 3.15
CA ASN A 2 17.61 -17.43 2.53
C ASN A 2 18.62 -16.37 2.94
N ILE A 3 19.38 -15.86 1.98
CA ILE A 3 20.36 -14.81 2.23
C ILE A 3 19.57 -13.50 2.29
N ALA A 4 19.43 -12.99 3.50
CA ALA A 4 18.68 -11.77 3.78
C ALA A 4 19.61 -10.67 4.30
N CYS A 5 19.37 -9.44 3.90
CA CYS A 5 20.01 -8.28 4.50
C CYS A 5 18.98 -7.46 5.30
N VAL A 6 19.44 -6.90 6.40
CA VAL A 6 18.60 -6.12 7.33
C VAL A 6 19.25 -4.77 7.56
N ALA A 7 18.44 -3.72 7.49
CA ALA A 7 18.82 -2.39 7.96
C ALA A 7 17.90 -1.98 9.10
N LYS A 8 18.49 -1.48 10.20
CA LYS A 8 17.74 -1.10 11.41
C LYS A 8 18.03 0.36 11.78
N GLY A 9 16.98 1.09 12.08
CA GLY A 9 17.06 2.42 12.69
C GLY A 9 16.33 2.43 14.02
N LYS A 10 17.05 2.74 15.10
CA LYS A 10 16.47 2.86 16.44
C LYS A 10 16.24 4.32 16.79
N ASP A 11 15.22 4.59 17.60
CA ASP A 11 14.86 5.89 18.15
C ASP A 11 14.81 7.04 17.12
N LEU A 12 14.27 6.74 15.95
CA LEU A 12 14.15 7.70 14.86
C LEU A 12 13.18 8.80 15.25
N ARG A 13 13.64 10.05 15.17
CA ARG A 13 12.85 11.24 15.49
C ARG A 13 11.88 11.59 14.36
N THR A 14 10.97 10.63 14.06
CA THR A 14 9.90 10.76 13.05
C THR A 14 8.58 10.32 13.62
N HIS A 15 7.51 10.81 13.02
CA HIS A 15 6.15 10.47 13.42
C HIS A 15 5.84 9.00 13.08
N PHE A 16 5.55 8.18 14.08
CA PHE A 16 5.21 6.77 13.91
C PHE A 16 4.13 6.53 12.83
N LYS A 17 3.01 7.23 12.89
CA LYS A 17 1.90 7.06 11.94
C LYS A 17 2.32 7.30 10.50
N ASN A 18 3.09 8.36 10.25
CA ASN A 18 3.58 8.67 8.90
C ASN A 18 4.58 7.65 8.40
N THR A 19 5.55 7.26 9.26
CA THR A 19 6.58 6.28 8.91
C THR A 19 5.98 4.90 8.66
N PHE A 20 4.93 4.53 9.40
CA PHE A 20 4.17 3.29 9.16
C PHE A 20 3.61 3.22 7.73
N HIS A 21 3.02 4.32 7.23
CA HIS A 21 2.49 4.36 5.87
C HIS A 21 3.59 4.31 4.81
N VAL A 22 4.73 4.98 5.04
CA VAL A 22 5.88 4.88 4.14
C VAL A 22 6.38 3.44 4.08
N GLY A 23 6.58 2.78 5.22
CA GLY A 23 7.01 1.37 5.27
C GLY A 23 6.03 0.43 4.57
N ARG A 24 4.72 0.65 4.76
CA ARG A 24 3.68 -0.16 4.09
C ARG A 24 3.67 0.03 2.58
N ALA A 25 3.93 1.25 2.10
CA ALA A 25 3.94 1.56 0.67
C ALA A 25 5.10 0.89 -0.08
N ILE A 26 6.27 0.78 0.54
CA ILE A 26 7.47 0.17 -0.09
C ILE A 26 7.56 -1.34 0.08
N LYS A 27 6.73 -1.94 0.95
CA LYS A 27 6.73 -3.40 1.18
C LYS A 27 6.43 -4.16 -0.12
N GLY A 28 7.26 -5.14 -0.46
CA GLY A 28 7.12 -5.98 -1.65
C GLY A 28 7.69 -5.36 -2.93
N MET A 29 8.27 -4.15 -2.87
CA MET A 29 8.91 -3.53 -4.04
C MET A 29 10.37 -3.96 -4.18
N PRO A 30 10.91 -4.02 -5.42
CA PRO A 30 12.34 -4.06 -5.65
C PRO A 30 13.01 -2.82 -5.03
N LEU A 31 14.23 -2.97 -4.53
CA LEU A 31 14.94 -1.91 -3.82
C LEU A 31 15.11 -0.65 -4.69
N THR A 32 15.53 -0.80 -5.94
CA THR A 32 15.71 0.30 -6.90
C THR A 32 14.41 1.07 -7.15
N LYS A 33 13.30 0.35 -7.38
CA LYS A 33 11.98 0.97 -7.57
C LYS A 33 11.45 1.66 -6.32
N ALA A 34 11.80 1.17 -5.13
CA ALA A 34 11.42 1.81 -3.89
C ALA A 34 12.18 3.13 -3.68
N GLU A 35 13.46 3.20 -4.06
CA GLU A 35 14.23 4.45 -4.04
C GLU A 35 13.65 5.49 -5.01
N GLU A 36 13.36 5.10 -6.25
CA GLU A 36 12.72 5.95 -7.25
C GLU A 36 11.36 6.48 -6.76
N TYR A 37 10.52 5.56 -6.27
CA TYR A 37 9.20 5.92 -5.73
C TYR A 37 9.28 6.94 -4.59
N LEU A 38 10.21 6.75 -3.65
CA LEU A 38 10.38 7.68 -2.54
C LEU A 38 10.94 9.04 -2.97
N ASN A 39 11.79 9.08 -4.00
CA ASN A 39 12.24 10.34 -4.60
C ASN A 39 11.08 11.08 -5.29
N ASP A 40 10.24 10.36 -6.05
CA ASP A 40 9.02 10.92 -6.65
C ASP A 40 8.06 11.50 -5.59
N VAL A 41 8.03 10.89 -4.39
CA VAL A 41 7.24 11.42 -3.26
C VAL A 41 7.82 12.73 -2.74
N LEU A 42 9.16 12.88 -2.68
CA LEU A 42 9.80 14.15 -2.29
C LEU A 42 9.54 15.26 -3.30
N GLU A 43 9.44 14.92 -4.59
CA GLU A 43 9.12 15.84 -5.68
C GLU A 43 7.59 16.06 -5.84
N HIS A 44 6.78 15.49 -4.95
CA HIS A 44 5.31 15.54 -5.01
C HIS A 44 4.66 14.95 -6.27
N LYS A 45 5.40 14.17 -7.08
CA LYS A 45 4.87 13.47 -8.25
C LYS A 45 3.98 12.27 -7.86
N ARG A 46 4.37 11.57 -6.79
CA ARG A 46 3.60 10.44 -6.23
C ARG A 46 3.33 10.67 -4.75
N CYS A 47 2.22 10.15 -4.24
CA CYS A 47 1.87 10.27 -2.82
C CYS A 47 2.04 8.95 -2.08
N ILE A 48 2.17 9.03 -0.75
CA ILE A 48 2.05 7.88 0.14
C ILE A 48 0.58 7.68 0.49
N PRO A 49 -0.01 6.49 0.16
CA PRO A 49 -1.41 6.20 0.46
C PRO A 49 -1.63 5.94 1.95
N TYR A 50 -2.71 6.50 2.50
CA TYR A 50 -3.09 6.36 3.90
C TYR A 50 -4.29 5.43 4.00
N SER A 51 -4.07 4.20 4.47
CA SER A 51 -5.11 3.18 4.67
C SER A 51 -5.46 2.94 6.12
N ARG A 52 -4.63 3.43 7.05
CA ARG A 52 -4.81 3.35 8.50
C ARG A 52 -4.44 4.71 9.11
N PHE A 53 -4.93 5.04 10.30
CA PHE A 53 -4.70 6.37 10.90
C PHE A 53 -5.08 7.53 9.98
N ASP A 54 -6.15 7.36 9.22
CA ASP A 54 -6.56 8.24 8.12
C ASP A 54 -7.66 9.24 8.51
N HIS A 55 -8.05 9.28 9.79
CA HIS A 55 -9.00 10.26 10.30
C HIS A 55 -8.47 11.68 10.09
N SER A 56 -9.32 12.57 9.57
CA SER A 56 -8.98 13.96 9.25
C SER A 56 -7.84 14.13 8.22
N VAL A 57 -7.55 13.09 7.41
CA VAL A 57 -6.63 13.19 6.28
C VAL A 57 -7.40 13.60 5.04
N GLY A 58 -6.94 14.65 4.34
CA GLY A 58 -7.53 15.12 3.10
C GLY A 58 -7.44 14.11 1.95
N ARG A 59 -8.34 14.22 1.00
CA ARG A 59 -8.30 13.45 -0.25
C ARG A 59 -7.15 13.95 -1.15
N CYS A 60 -6.51 13.02 -1.85
CA CYS A 60 -5.45 13.30 -2.79
C CYS A 60 -5.69 12.53 -4.09
N SER A 61 -5.70 13.22 -5.23
CA SER A 61 -5.92 12.59 -6.54
C SER A 61 -4.88 11.52 -6.87
N ALA A 62 -3.61 11.76 -6.50
CA ALA A 62 -2.53 10.79 -6.70
C ALA A 62 -2.73 9.47 -5.93
N ALA A 63 -3.58 9.43 -4.89
CA ALA A 63 -3.86 8.21 -4.13
C ALA A 63 -4.75 7.21 -4.89
N ILE A 64 -5.46 7.67 -5.93
CA ILE A 64 -6.32 6.82 -6.77
C ILE A 64 -5.54 5.68 -7.41
N GLN A 65 -4.27 5.87 -7.77
CA GLN A 65 -3.39 4.85 -8.32
C GLN A 65 -3.26 3.61 -7.40
N PHE A 66 -3.44 3.79 -6.11
CA PHE A 66 -3.36 2.74 -5.09
C PHE A 66 -4.75 2.22 -4.67
N GLY A 67 -5.81 2.62 -5.34
CA GLY A 67 -7.19 2.28 -4.98
C GLY A 67 -7.68 2.96 -3.69
N LEU A 68 -7.00 4.01 -3.24
CA LEU A 68 -7.32 4.77 -2.04
C LEU A 68 -7.61 6.23 -2.39
N THR A 69 -8.37 6.91 -1.54
CA THR A 69 -8.73 8.33 -1.74
C THR A 69 -7.86 9.29 -0.94
N LYS A 70 -7.22 8.79 0.13
CA LYS A 70 -6.44 9.60 1.07
C LYS A 70 -4.94 9.37 0.90
N GLY A 71 -4.17 10.44 0.86
CA GLY A 71 -2.71 10.38 0.73
C GLY A 71 -2.05 11.66 1.23
N ARG A 72 -0.78 11.56 1.57
CA ARG A 72 0.08 12.69 1.99
C ARG A 72 1.50 12.51 1.47
N TYR A 73 2.32 13.53 1.68
CA TYR A 73 3.73 13.60 1.32
C TYR A 73 4.60 13.78 2.59
N PRO A 74 4.86 12.71 3.35
CA PRO A 74 5.59 12.79 4.63
C PRO A 74 7.10 12.88 4.42
N GLU A 75 7.63 14.02 3.96
CA GLU A 75 9.02 14.23 3.56
C GLU A 75 10.04 13.75 4.60
N LYS A 76 9.87 14.14 5.87
CA LYS A 76 10.81 13.76 6.94
C LYS A 76 10.93 12.26 7.10
N SER A 77 9.80 11.53 7.07
CA SER A 77 9.80 10.08 7.17
C SER A 77 10.41 9.43 5.94
N VAL A 78 10.13 9.97 4.75
CA VAL A 78 10.67 9.50 3.48
C VAL A 78 12.19 9.64 3.44
N ARG A 79 12.74 10.79 3.82
CA ARG A 79 14.20 11.02 3.86
C ARG A 79 14.91 10.02 4.77
N ILE A 80 14.36 9.73 5.94
CA ILE A 80 14.96 8.77 6.86
C ILE A 80 14.88 7.34 6.33
N VAL A 81 13.76 6.96 5.74
CA VAL A 81 13.61 5.63 5.11
C VAL A 81 14.55 5.48 3.92
N LEU A 82 14.74 6.51 3.09
CA LEU A 82 15.75 6.51 2.01
C LEU A 82 17.16 6.25 2.55
N ASN A 83 17.54 6.89 3.65
CA ASN A 83 18.84 6.63 4.28
C ASN A 83 18.97 5.18 4.77
N LEU A 84 17.88 4.59 5.29
CA LEU A 84 17.87 3.18 5.68
C LEU A 84 17.95 2.24 4.46
N LEU A 85 17.34 2.60 3.32
CA LEU A 85 17.47 1.83 2.08
C LEU A 85 18.91 1.87 1.56
N LYS A 86 19.58 3.03 1.59
CA LYS A 86 21.01 3.14 1.25
C LYS A 86 21.87 2.26 2.17
N ASN A 87 21.57 2.22 3.47
CA ASN A 87 22.25 1.32 4.42
C ASN A 87 21.97 -0.15 4.08
N ALA A 88 20.71 -0.50 3.75
CA ALA A 88 20.36 -1.87 3.32
C ALA A 88 21.14 -2.28 2.07
N LYS A 89 21.32 -1.36 1.11
CA LYS A 89 22.12 -1.57 -0.10
C LYS A 89 23.58 -1.85 0.25
N ALA A 90 24.20 -1.03 1.07
CA ALA A 90 25.58 -1.24 1.53
C ALA A 90 25.76 -2.58 2.27
N ASN A 91 24.77 -2.94 3.13
CA ASN A 91 24.77 -4.23 3.82
C ASN A 91 24.63 -5.43 2.85
N ALA A 92 23.91 -5.26 1.75
CA ALA A 92 23.76 -6.27 0.72
C ALA A 92 25.07 -6.43 -0.08
N GLU A 93 25.74 -5.34 -0.41
CA GLU A 93 27.06 -5.33 -1.06
C GLU A 93 28.10 -6.05 -0.20
N ALA A 94 28.16 -5.74 1.09
CA ALA A 94 29.05 -6.42 2.03
C ALA A 94 28.79 -7.94 2.11
N LYS A 95 27.54 -8.36 1.92
CA LYS A 95 27.15 -9.77 1.85
C LYS A 95 27.27 -10.40 0.46
N LYS A 96 27.75 -9.66 -0.52
CA LYS A 96 27.90 -10.08 -1.94
C LYS A 96 26.57 -10.54 -2.55
N LEU A 97 25.46 -9.88 -2.22
CA LEU A 97 24.15 -10.14 -2.78
C LEU A 97 23.95 -9.34 -4.08
N ASN A 98 23.14 -9.88 -5.00
CA ASN A 98 22.80 -9.18 -6.21
C ASN A 98 21.76 -8.08 -5.93
N ILE A 99 22.18 -6.81 -6.07
CA ILE A 99 21.36 -5.63 -5.76
C ILE A 99 20.12 -5.53 -6.65
N GLU A 100 20.23 -5.90 -7.93
CA GLU A 100 19.12 -5.83 -8.88
C GLU A 100 17.98 -6.81 -8.54
N LYS A 101 18.32 -7.95 -7.94
CA LYS A 101 17.38 -8.97 -7.52
C LYS A 101 16.85 -8.78 -6.10
N LEU A 102 17.28 -7.70 -5.40
CA LEU A 102 16.82 -7.44 -4.03
C LEU A 102 15.39 -6.91 -3.98
N ILE A 103 14.58 -7.57 -3.15
CA ILE A 103 13.20 -7.15 -2.85
C ILE A 103 13.06 -6.87 -1.37
N ILE A 104 12.33 -5.82 -1.06
CA ILE A 104 11.92 -5.48 0.31
C ILE A 104 10.81 -6.45 0.72
N LYS A 105 11.17 -7.52 1.41
CA LYS A 105 10.20 -8.52 1.87
C LYS A 105 9.27 -7.96 2.92
N ASN A 106 9.84 -7.29 3.92
CA ASN A 106 9.07 -6.75 5.02
C ASN A 106 9.69 -5.47 5.57
N VAL A 107 8.82 -4.61 6.09
CA VAL A 107 9.21 -3.39 6.81
C VAL A 107 8.44 -3.38 8.11
N PHE A 108 9.18 -3.41 9.22
CA PHE A 108 8.61 -3.33 10.56
C PHE A 108 8.80 -1.91 11.08
N VAL A 109 7.71 -1.31 11.52
CA VAL A 109 7.71 0.01 12.14
C VAL A 109 7.06 -0.11 13.50
N ASN A 110 7.85 0.06 14.54
CA ASN A 110 7.42 -0.04 15.93
C ASN A 110 7.50 1.32 16.61
N GLN A 111 6.71 1.54 17.66
CA GLN A 111 6.79 2.72 18.48
C GLN A 111 8.04 2.66 19.35
N ALA A 112 8.77 3.77 19.43
CA ALA A 112 9.87 3.97 20.33
C ALA A 112 9.41 4.74 21.57
N THR A 113 10.31 4.95 22.52
CA THR A 113 10.05 5.75 23.72
C THR A 113 9.63 7.16 23.32
N GLU A 114 8.54 7.64 23.89
CA GLU A 114 8.03 8.98 23.63
C GLU A 114 8.94 10.06 24.19
N GLY A 115 9.28 11.04 23.36
CA GLY A 115 10.00 12.23 23.81
C GLY A 115 9.05 13.15 24.58
N ARG A 116 9.24 13.26 25.87
CA ARG A 116 8.39 14.06 26.77
C ARG A 116 8.73 15.54 26.70
N ARG A 117 7.71 16.37 26.48
CA ARG A 117 7.75 17.83 26.60
C ARG A 117 6.48 18.29 27.30
N ARG A 118 6.50 19.52 27.83
CA ARG A 118 5.35 20.13 28.50
C ARG A 118 4.77 21.24 27.62
N THR A 119 3.47 21.41 27.71
CA THR A 119 2.79 22.58 27.17
C THR A 119 1.97 23.23 28.29
N TYR A 120 2.00 24.55 28.31
CA TYR A 120 1.31 25.36 29.32
C TYR A 120 -0.05 25.78 28.77
N ARG A 121 -1.08 25.64 29.58
CA ARG A 121 -2.46 25.99 29.26
C ARG A 121 -2.96 27.11 30.17
N ALA A 122 -4.20 27.59 29.92
CA ALA A 122 -4.83 28.56 30.78
C ALA A 122 -4.94 28.08 32.23
N HIS A 123 -5.00 29.00 33.17
CA HIS A 123 -5.10 28.75 34.61
C HIS A 123 -3.95 27.89 35.19
N GLY A 124 -2.72 28.05 34.65
CA GLY A 124 -1.53 27.35 35.14
C GLY A 124 -1.50 25.84 34.90
N SER A 125 -2.45 25.28 34.10
CA SER A 125 -2.49 23.87 33.76
C SER A 125 -1.30 23.48 32.88
N ILE A 126 -0.67 22.34 33.18
CA ILE A 126 0.45 21.79 32.42
C ILE A 126 0.02 20.46 31.81
N ASN A 127 0.08 20.35 30.48
CA ASN A 127 -0.22 19.13 29.76
C ASN A 127 1.03 18.54 29.11
N ALA A 128 1.03 17.22 28.90
CA ALA A 128 2.07 16.54 28.16
C ALA A 128 2.01 16.90 26.66
N TYR A 129 3.18 17.14 26.06
CA TYR A 129 3.37 17.33 24.64
C TYR A 129 4.43 16.35 24.14
N CYS A 130 4.01 15.10 23.94
CA CYS A 130 4.90 14.00 23.60
C CYS A 130 5.14 13.90 22.10
N SER A 131 6.35 13.49 21.70
CA SER A 131 6.68 13.12 20.33
C SER A 131 6.67 11.60 20.17
N SER A 132 5.94 11.08 19.18
CA SER A 132 5.84 9.65 18.89
C SER A 132 7.00 9.22 17.99
N ASN A 133 8.12 8.86 18.57
CA ASN A 133 9.29 8.33 17.86
C ASN A 133 9.03 6.88 17.41
N CYS A 134 9.84 6.36 16.49
CA CYS A 134 9.69 5.02 15.97
C CYS A 134 11.01 4.29 15.76
N HIS A 135 10.93 2.96 15.76
CA HIS A 135 11.96 2.05 15.28
C HIS A 135 11.56 1.56 13.91
N VAL A 136 12.49 1.46 12.98
CA VAL A 136 12.25 0.94 11.65
C VAL A 136 13.25 -0.18 11.35
N GLU A 137 12.75 -1.32 10.92
CA GLU A 137 13.56 -2.43 10.43
C GLU A 137 13.12 -2.79 9.02
N ILE A 138 14.06 -2.84 8.09
CA ILE A 138 13.83 -3.19 6.69
C ILE A 138 14.51 -4.54 6.44
N LEU A 139 13.74 -5.52 6.02
CA LEU A 139 14.21 -6.85 5.64
C LEU A 139 14.17 -6.97 4.12
N CYS A 140 15.33 -7.14 3.50
CA CYS A 140 15.46 -7.39 2.07
C CYS A 140 15.93 -8.83 1.83
N GLU A 141 15.38 -9.46 0.81
CA GLU A 141 15.78 -10.80 0.36
C GLU A 141 16.05 -10.77 -1.14
N GLU A 142 16.97 -11.63 -1.57
CA GLU A 142 17.19 -11.85 -2.98
C GLU A 142 16.05 -12.67 -3.58
N LEU A 143 15.54 -12.22 -4.72
CA LEU A 143 14.44 -12.88 -5.42
C LEU A 143 14.96 -14.16 -6.04
N LYS A 144 14.47 -15.30 -5.55
CA LYS A 144 14.68 -16.57 -6.21
C LYS A 144 13.93 -16.56 -7.54
N GLU A 145 14.52 -17.16 -8.57
CA GLU A 145 13.88 -17.26 -9.87
C GLU A 145 12.47 -17.86 -9.71
N ARG A 146 11.49 -17.14 -10.26
CA ARG A 146 10.12 -17.65 -10.26
C ARG A 146 10.06 -18.85 -11.20
N VAL A 147 9.89 -20.02 -10.65
CA VAL A 147 9.46 -21.18 -11.44
C VAL A 147 8.12 -20.80 -12.08
N LYS A 148 8.08 -20.78 -13.41
CA LYS A 148 6.82 -20.53 -14.13
C LYS A 148 5.84 -21.61 -13.69
N LYS A 149 4.72 -21.22 -13.11
CA LYS A 149 3.64 -22.15 -12.89
C LYS A 149 3.25 -22.72 -14.24
N GLU A 150 3.24 -24.03 -14.37
CA GLU A 150 2.60 -24.71 -15.50
C GLU A 150 1.20 -24.09 -15.64
N LYS A 151 0.86 -23.65 -16.85
CA LYS A 151 -0.50 -23.22 -17.14
C LYS A 151 -1.35 -24.48 -16.91
N LYS A 152 -1.96 -24.61 -15.72
CA LYS A 152 -3.09 -25.50 -15.59
C LYS A 152 -4.06 -25.01 -16.64
N GLU A 153 -4.33 -25.86 -17.64
CA GLU A 153 -5.44 -25.64 -18.54
C GLU A 153 -6.62 -25.31 -17.63
N GLU A 154 -7.07 -24.05 -17.70
CA GLU A 154 -8.24 -23.66 -16.94
C GLU A 154 -9.36 -24.53 -17.53
N GLU A 155 -9.67 -25.63 -16.83
CA GLU A 155 -10.97 -26.27 -16.99
C GLU A 155 -11.95 -25.12 -16.93
N LYS A 156 -12.53 -24.81 -18.09
CA LYS A 156 -13.54 -23.75 -18.22
C LYS A 156 -14.56 -24.09 -17.14
N LYS A 157 -14.45 -23.45 -15.99
CA LYS A 157 -15.48 -23.51 -14.95
C LYS A 157 -16.72 -23.06 -15.69
N THR A 158 -17.51 -24.02 -16.15
CA THR A 158 -18.83 -23.76 -16.69
C THR A 158 -19.53 -22.98 -15.60
N ARG A 159 -19.64 -21.66 -15.81
CA ARG A 159 -20.41 -20.82 -14.90
C ARG A 159 -21.75 -21.50 -14.80
N PHE A 160 -22.11 -21.99 -13.66
CA PHE A 160 -23.44 -22.46 -13.34
C PHE A 160 -24.38 -21.31 -13.66
N ILE A 161 -24.85 -21.27 -14.91
CA ILE A 161 -25.86 -20.33 -15.39
C ILE A 161 -27.12 -20.80 -14.72
N ASN A 162 -27.55 -20.08 -13.71
CA ASN A 162 -28.81 -20.40 -13.01
C ASN A 162 -29.93 -20.51 -14.07
N PRO A 163 -30.42 -21.73 -14.34
CA PRO A 163 -31.36 -21.97 -15.46
C PRO A 163 -32.60 -21.08 -15.33
N MET A 164 -33.02 -20.74 -14.10
CA MET A 164 -34.13 -19.82 -13.84
C MET A 164 -33.89 -18.39 -14.37
N LYS A 165 -32.64 -17.97 -14.51
CA LYS A 165 -32.32 -16.62 -15.03
C LYS A 165 -32.49 -16.56 -16.55
N HIS A 166 -32.23 -17.65 -17.24
CA HIS A 166 -32.48 -17.78 -18.68
C HIS A 166 -33.97 -17.85 -18.99
N VAL A 167 -34.75 -18.67 -18.25
CA VAL A 167 -36.18 -18.77 -18.37
C VAL A 167 -36.86 -17.43 -18.13
N ARG A 168 -36.47 -16.71 -17.08
CA ARG A 168 -37.01 -15.36 -16.79
C ARG A 168 -36.70 -14.36 -17.92
N ARG A 169 -35.48 -14.39 -18.51
CA ARG A 169 -35.16 -13.53 -19.67
C ARG A 169 -35.95 -13.87 -20.91
N ALA A 170 -36.14 -15.17 -21.22
CA ALA A 170 -36.93 -15.63 -22.34
C ALA A 170 -38.41 -15.24 -22.17
N LEU A 171 -38.97 -15.44 -20.96
CA LEU A 171 -40.34 -15.02 -20.62
C LEU A 171 -40.53 -13.51 -20.73
N ALA A 172 -39.57 -12.72 -20.23
CA ALA A 172 -39.64 -11.27 -20.34
C ALA A 172 -39.56 -10.76 -21.77
N LYS A 173 -38.81 -11.45 -22.65
CA LYS A 173 -38.77 -11.16 -24.09
C LYS A 173 -40.10 -11.50 -24.75
N HIS A 174 -40.65 -12.64 -24.47
CA HIS A 174 -41.94 -13.10 -25.01
C HIS A 174 -43.12 -12.23 -24.56
N LEU A 175 -43.09 -11.72 -23.34
CA LEU A 175 -44.08 -10.76 -22.82
C LEU A 175 -43.95 -9.36 -23.44
N LYS A 176 -42.73 -8.94 -23.81
CA LYS A 176 -42.52 -7.70 -24.57
C LYS A 176 -43.06 -7.84 -26.02
N ASP A 177 -42.79 -8.96 -26.67
CA ASP A 177 -43.23 -9.22 -28.03
C ASP A 177 -44.78 -9.31 -28.11
N LYS A 178 -45.45 -9.82 -27.08
CA LYS A 178 -46.92 -9.84 -26.98
C LYS A 178 -47.58 -8.47 -26.70
N LYS A 179 -46.85 -7.52 -26.12
CA LYS A 179 -47.41 -6.17 -25.87
C LYS A 179 -47.59 -5.31 -27.11
N TYR A 180 -47.08 -5.75 -28.26
CA TYR A 180 -47.21 -5.02 -29.52
C TYR A 180 -48.24 -5.63 -30.48
N VAL A 181 -49.02 -6.63 -30.09
CA VAL A 181 -50.20 -7.02 -30.81
C VAL A 181 -51.36 -6.09 -30.36
N THR A 182 -51.35 -4.87 -30.86
CA THR A 182 -52.52 -4.02 -30.76
C THR A 182 -53.61 -4.63 -31.63
N VAL A 183 -54.70 -4.96 -30.97
CA VAL A 183 -55.94 -5.31 -31.58
C VAL A 183 -56.34 -4.15 -32.49
N GLY A 184 -56.17 -4.32 -33.82
CA GLY A 184 -56.72 -3.42 -34.80
C GLY A 184 -58.24 -3.51 -34.72
N GLY A 185 -58.86 -2.55 -34.04
CA GLY A 185 -60.30 -2.36 -34.11
C GLY A 185 -60.67 -1.95 -35.53
N LYS A 186 -61.34 -2.81 -36.20
CA LYS A 186 -62.05 -2.45 -37.42
C LYS A 186 -63.23 -1.54 -37.09
N LYS A 187 -63.29 -0.42 -37.78
CA LYS A 187 -64.48 0.05 -38.45
C LYS A 187 -64.10 0.54 -39.80
#